data_d8f65b3f88bce614ca0d5ff02688901a
#
_entry.id   d8f65b3f88bce614ca0d5ff02688901a
#
_cell.length_a   1.000
_cell.length_b   1.000
_cell.length_c   1.000
_cell.angle_alpha   90.00
_cell.angle_beta   90.00
_cell.angle_gamma   90.00
#
_symmetry.space_group_name_H-M   'P 1'
#
loop_
_entity.id
_entity.type
_entity.pdbx_description
1 polymer ?
#
loop_
_entity_poly.entity_id
_entity_poly.type
_entity_poly.pdbx_seq_one_letter_code
_entity_poly.pdbx_strand_id
1 'polypeptide(L)'
;MRTRSLLNQVLAVNAALVAATAVIALLVPQTVQGMILIGTAVVAALLLNSLMLKRRLVPLETLLETLERVDPSSPGQRAATPASAPHEVKLLTAGFNRMLARLEEERVEGGRAVIRAQEEERARIAQDLHDEVNQALTAILLRLQAAALDVPPGLRSELKEIQTLATQAMEELLTLARTLRPTALDDHGLVPALASQVSNFGERTGIRSTFHRHGELPALSDEEQLVLYRVAQESLSNVVQHSQASAVRVELSSIGRTVLRIRDDGCGFAPDKRAGGRLGVSGMRERALLVGGRLNVFSAPGEGTTIELTMGAS
;
A
#
# COMPACT_ATOMS: atom_id res chain seq x y z
N MET A 1 -41.17 9.03 14.88
CA MET A 1 -41.76 7.71 15.22
C MET A 1 -40.69 6.92 15.93
N ARG A 2 -40.87 6.57 17.25
CA ARG A 2 -39.94 5.74 17.99
C ARG A 2 -39.98 4.34 17.39
N THR A 3 -38.93 3.92 16.71
CA THR A 3 -38.72 2.55 16.26
C THR A 3 -38.71 1.66 17.51
N ARG A 4 -39.69 0.77 17.65
CA ARG A 4 -39.72 -0.19 18.77
C ARG A 4 -38.51 -1.10 18.65
N SER A 5 -37.74 -1.23 19.72
CA SER A 5 -36.54 -2.08 19.74
C SER A 5 -36.88 -3.50 19.33
N LEU A 6 -35.94 -4.22 18.70
CA LEU A 6 -36.07 -5.64 18.31
C LEU A 6 -36.62 -6.49 19.45
N LEU A 7 -36.12 -6.26 20.65
CA LEU A 7 -36.56 -6.92 21.87
C LEU A 7 -38.06 -6.68 22.17
N ASN A 8 -38.51 -5.44 22.07
CA ASN A 8 -39.92 -5.10 22.34
C ASN A 8 -40.87 -5.69 21.30
N GLN A 9 -40.44 -5.82 20.04
CA GLN A 9 -41.22 -6.44 18.99
C GLN A 9 -41.31 -7.96 19.16
N VAL A 10 -40.21 -8.63 19.57
CA VAL A 10 -40.19 -10.07 19.88
C VAL A 10 -41.05 -10.36 21.09
N LEU A 11 -40.93 -9.58 22.15
CA LEU A 11 -41.74 -9.73 23.37
C LEU A 11 -43.23 -9.51 23.09
N ALA A 12 -43.59 -8.51 22.29
CA ALA A 12 -44.98 -8.22 21.91
C ALA A 12 -45.60 -9.37 21.09
N VAL A 13 -44.89 -9.94 20.15
CA VAL A 13 -45.36 -11.08 19.34
C VAL A 13 -45.50 -12.33 20.21
N ASN A 14 -44.51 -12.62 21.07
CA ASN A 14 -44.60 -13.75 21.98
C ASN A 14 -45.77 -13.60 22.97
N ALA A 15 -45.97 -12.43 23.54
CA ALA A 15 -47.10 -12.16 24.42
C ALA A 15 -48.44 -12.31 23.70
N ALA A 16 -48.57 -11.85 22.46
CA ALA A 16 -49.75 -12.01 21.64
C ALA A 16 -50.05 -13.50 21.30
N LEU A 17 -49.01 -14.27 20.95
CA LEU A 17 -49.14 -15.71 20.70
C LEU A 17 -49.56 -16.50 21.95
N VAL A 18 -48.95 -16.19 23.09
CA VAL A 18 -49.35 -16.81 24.38
C VAL A 18 -50.76 -16.43 24.74
N ALA A 19 -51.15 -15.17 24.61
CA ALA A 19 -52.52 -14.73 24.87
C ALA A 19 -53.55 -15.40 23.96
N ALA A 20 -53.24 -15.51 22.64
CA ALA A 20 -54.10 -16.18 21.66
C ALA A 20 -54.26 -17.67 22.00
N THR A 21 -53.20 -18.37 22.33
CA THR A 21 -53.28 -19.79 22.74
C THR A 21 -54.06 -20.00 24.03
N ALA A 22 -53.93 -19.10 25.00
CA ALA A 22 -54.71 -19.13 26.24
C ALA A 22 -56.21 -18.89 26.00
N VAL A 23 -56.54 -17.93 25.13
CA VAL A 23 -57.93 -17.67 24.73
C VAL A 23 -58.59 -18.89 24.01
N ILE A 24 -57.82 -19.50 23.10
CA ILE A 24 -58.26 -20.70 22.40
C ILE A 24 -58.53 -21.85 23.41
N ALA A 25 -57.61 -22.03 24.37
CA ALA A 25 -57.73 -23.05 25.39
C ALA A 25 -58.98 -22.86 26.33
N LEU A 26 -59.38 -21.60 26.58
CA LEU A 26 -60.55 -21.24 27.35
C LEU A 26 -61.90 -21.44 26.60
N LEU A 27 -61.89 -21.20 25.28
CA LEU A 27 -63.11 -21.22 24.46
C LEU A 27 -63.43 -22.60 23.88
N VAL A 28 -62.49 -23.52 23.83
CA VAL A 28 -62.64 -24.84 23.23
C VAL A 28 -63.09 -25.84 24.27
N PRO A 29 -64.19 -26.58 24.01
CA PRO A 29 -64.69 -27.60 24.96
C PRO A 29 -63.64 -28.70 25.18
N GLN A 30 -63.58 -29.25 26.39
CA GLN A 30 -62.62 -30.30 26.80
C GLN A 30 -63.03 -31.67 26.21
N THR A 31 -63.05 -31.74 24.90
CA THR A 31 -63.28 -32.97 24.11
C THR A 31 -61.96 -33.38 23.47
N VAL A 32 -61.85 -34.62 23.02
CA VAL A 32 -60.64 -35.11 22.30
C VAL A 32 -60.36 -34.25 21.08
N GLN A 33 -61.37 -33.80 20.36
CA GLN A 33 -61.22 -32.89 19.23
C GLN A 33 -60.71 -31.49 19.65
N GLY A 34 -61.18 -30.98 20.79
CA GLY A 34 -60.72 -29.72 21.37
C GLY A 34 -59.25 -29.76 21.77
N MET A 35 -58.81 -30.86 22.39
CA MET A 35 -57.39 -31.05 22.76
C MET A 35 -56.45 -31.09 21.50
N ILE A 36 -56.90 -31.74 20.40
CA ILE A 36 -56.14 -31.75 19.13
C ILE A 36 -56.04 -30.33 18.54
N LEU A 37 -57.13 -29.55 18.60
CA LEU A 37 -57.13 -28.17 18.10
C LEU A 37 -56.21 -27.28 18.89
N ILE A 38 -56.17 -27.39 20.21
CA ILE A 38 -55.22 -26.65 21.07
C ILE A 38 -53.79 -27.08 20.78
N GLY A 39 -53.51 -28.38 20.67
CA GLY A 39 -52.20 -28.90 20.31
C GLY A 39 -51.67 -28.37 18.98
N THR A 40 -52.49 -28.37 17.94
CA THR A 40 -52.12 -27.82 16.62
C THR A 40 -51.87 -26.31 16.65
N ALA A 41 -52.69 -25.55 17.42
CA ALA A 41 -52.51 -24.11 17.58
C ALA A 41 -51.18 -23.78 18.27
N VAL A 42 -50.81 -24.55 19.32
CA VAL A 42 -49.54 -24.39 20.03
C VAL A 42 -48.36 -24.69 19.11
N VAL A 43 -48.41 -25.78 18.33
CA VAL A 43 -47.37 -26.14 17.38
C VAL A 43 -47.23 -25.06 16.30
N ALA A 44 -48.35 -24.59 15.75
CA ALA A 44 -48.33 -23.51 14.76
C ALA A 44 -47.73 -22.21 15.32
N ALA A 45 -48.05 -21.84 16.57
CA ALA A 45 -47.51 -20.70 17.26
C ALA A 45 -46.00 -20.82 17.48
N LEU A 46 -45.49 -21.98 17.88
CA LEU A 46 -44.07 -22.26 18.06
C LEU A 46 -43.30 -22.19 16.71
N LEU A 47 -43.86 -22.74 15.65
CA LEU A 47 -43.31 -22.70 14.31
C LEU A 47 -43.20 -21.23 13.79
N LEU A 48 -44.28 -20.47 13.97
CA LEU A 48 -44.32 -19.06 13.55
C LEU A 48 -43.30 -18.24 14.34
N ASN A 49 -43.20 -18.46 15.65
CA ASN A 49 -42.21 -17.80 16.51
C ASN A 49 -40.76 -18.14 16.07
N SER A 50 -40.49 -19.43 15.86
CA SER A 50 -39.19 -19.90 15.38
C SER A 50 -38.79 -19.26 14.02
N LEU A 51 -39.76 -19.20 13.11
CA LEU A 51 -39.55 -18.58 11.79
C LEU A 51 -39.26 -17.07 11.89
N MET A 52 -40.04 -16.37 12.76
CA MET A 52 -39.80 -14.95 13.00
C MET A 52 -38.44 -14.68 13.66
N LEU A 53 -38.07 -15.52 14.63
CA LEU A 53 -36.78 -15.39 15.32
C LEU A 53 -35.61 -15.63 14.36
N LYS A 54 -35.67 -16.69 13.55
CA LYS A 54 -34.68 -16.96 12.52
C LYS A 54 -34.52 -15.78 11.55
N ARG A 55 -35.61 -15.25 10.99
CA ARG A 55 -35.59 -14.11 10.08
C ARG A 55 -34.95 -12.86 10.68
N ARG A 56 -34.98 -12.70 12.00
CA ARG A 56 -34.42 -11.53 12.69
C ARG A 56 -32.97 -11.74 13.15
N LEU A 57 -32.53 -12.97 13.40
CA LEU A 57 -31.18 -13.29 13.85
C LEU A 57 -30.19 -13.55 12.68
N VAL A 58 -30.68 -14.10 11.56
CA VAL A 58 -29.82 -14.34 10.40
C VAL A 58 -29.00 -13.13 9.96
N PRO A 59 -29.52 -11.88 9.93
CA PRO A 59 -28.70 -10.73 9.56
C PRO A 59 -27.56 -10.44 10.55
N LEU A 60 -27.70 -10.88 11.80
CA LEU A 60 -26.67 -10.72 12.83
C LEU A 60 -25.55 -11.76 12.65
N GLU A 61 -25.90 -12.99 12.31
CA GLU A 61 -24.94 -14.05 11.96
C GLU A 61 -24.14 -13.66 10.72
N THR A 62 -24.78 -13.13 9.68
CA THR A 62 -24.12 -12.64 8.47
C THR A 62 -23.15 -11.50 8.78
N LEU A 63 -23.50 -10.62 9.72
CA LEU A 63 -22.61 -9.54 10.17
C LEU A 63 -21.40 -10.10 10.91
N LEU A 64 -21.58 -11.08 11.80
CA LEU A 64 -20.49 -11.74 12.49
C LEU A 64 -19.55 -12.46 11.54
N GLU A 65 -20.06 -13.21 10.57
CA GLU A 65 -19.25 -13.84 9.54
C GLU A 65 -18.48 -12.82 8.68
N THR A 66 -19.07 -11.67 8.42
CA THR A 66 -18.39 -10.59 7.69
C THR A 66 -17.29 -9.98 8.54
N LEU A 67 -17.54 -9.79 9.85
CA LEU A 67 -16.55 -9.32 10.82
C LEU A 67 -15.31 -10.23 10.89
N GLU A 68 -15.53 -11.54 10.89
CA GLU A 68 -14.43 -12.53 10.90
C GLU A 68 -13.65 -12.59 9.59
N ARG A 69 -14.30 -12.28 8.46
CA ARG A 69 -13.68 -12.30 7.13
C ARG A 69 -13.01 -10.98 6.72
N VAL A 70 -13.33 -9.90 7.41
CA VAL A 70 -12.69 -8.61 7.12
C VAL A 70 -11.22 -8.69 7.49
N ASP A 71 -10.36 -8.68 6.48
CA ASP A 71 -8.93 -8.51 6.64
C ASP A 71 -8.61 -7.00 6.75
N PRO A 72 -8.15 -6.53 7.93
CA PRO A 72 -7.79 -5.12 8.10
C PRO A 72 -6.67 -4.66 7.16
N SER A 73 -5.95 -5.61 6.53
CA SER A 73 -4.89 -5.30 5.57
C SER A 73 -5.41 -5.02 4.15
N SER A 74 -6.69 -5.33 3.89
CA SER A 74 -7.32 -5.15 2.56
C SER A 74 -8.19 -3.90 2.55
N PRO A 75 -7.75 -2.79 1.93
CA PRO A 75 -8.51 -1.54 1.92
C PRO A 75 -9.83 -1.65 1.15
N GLY A 76 -10.82 -0.88 1.59
CA GLY A 76 -12.12 -0.78 0.90
C GLY A 76 -13.13 -1.86 1.27
N GLN A 77 -12.80 -2.81 2.12
CA GLN A 77 -13.79 -3.80 2.60
C GLN A 77 -14.84 -3.15 3.48
N ARG A 78 -16.11 -3.44 3.21
CA ARG A 78 -17.25 -2.94 3.98
C ARG A 78 -18.24 -4.07 4.21
N ALA A 79 -18.83 -4.07 5.39
CA ALA A 79 -19.92 -4.98 5.69
C ALA A 79 -21.18 -4.55 4.92
N ALA A 80 -21.72 -5.48 4.13
CA ALA A 80 -22.97 -5.26 3.42
C ALA A 80 -24.17 -5.41 4.35
N THR A 81 -25.18 -4.53 4.20
CA THR A 81 -26.42 -4.60 4.97
C THR A 81 -27.56 -4.96 4.03
N PRO A 82 -28.26 -6.10 4.23
CA PRO A 82 -29.45 -6.40 3.46
C PRO A 82 -30.54 -5.32 3.62
N ALA A 83 -31.24 -4.99 2.55
CA ALA A 83 -32.30 -3.97 2.57
C ALA A 83 -33.39 -4.30 3.62
N SER A 84 -33.66 -5.59 3.84
CA SER A 84 -34.64 -6.11 4.80
C SER A 84 -34.14 -6.20 6.23
N ALA A 85 -32.87 -5.82 6.51
CA ALA A 85 -32.31 -5.91 7.86
C ALA A 85 -33.03 -4.98 8.84
N PRO A 86 -33.20 -5.40 10.12
CA PRO A 86 -33.72 -4.55 11.19
C PRO A 86 -32.90 -3.26 11.36
N HIS A 87 -33.55 -2.23 11.89
CA HIS A 87 -32.93 -0.91 12.06
C HIS A 87 -31.67 -0.97 12.92
N GLU A 88 -31.69 -1.77 13.97
CA GLU A 88 -30.55 -1.97 14.89
C GLU A 88 -29.33 -2.58 14.18
N VAL A 89 -29.58 -3.56 13.29
CA VAL A 89 -28.51 -4.17 12.48
C VAL A 89 -27.91 -3.15 11.52
N LYS A 90 -28.76 -2.32 10.88
CA LYS A 90 -28.29 -1.23 10.01
C LYS A 90 -27.41 -0.23 10.74
N LEU A 91 -27.82 0.15 11.97
CA LEU A 91 -27.05 1.06 12.82
C LEU A 91 -25.70 0.45 13.23
N LEU A 92 -25.69 -0.82 13.60
CA LEU A 92 -24.47 -1.54 13.97
C LEU A 92 -23.51 -1.65 12.78
N THR A 93 -24.01 -2.05 11.61
CA THR A 93 -23.19 -2.14 10.37
C THR A 93 -22.64 -0.78 9.96
N ALA A 94 -23.44 0.28 10.06
CA ALA A 94 -22.96 1.63 9.80
C ALA A 94 -21.89 2.09 10.80
N GLY A 95 -22.04 1.75 12.08
CA GLY A 95 -21.04 2.00 13.13
C GLY A 95 -19.73 1.27 12.83
N PHE A 96 -19.82 0.00 12.49
CA PHE A 96 -18.67 -0.83 12.11
C PHE A 96 -17.94 -0.30 10.87
N ASN A 97 -18.69 0.03 9.81
CA ASN A 97 -18.09 0.60 8.60
C ASN A 97 -17.41 1.96 8.85
N ARG A 98 -17.94 2.78 9.78
CA ARG A 98 -17.23 4.01 10.21
C ARG A 98 -15.95 3.70 10.97
N MET A 99 -15.94 2.68 11.83
CA MET A 99 -14.73 2.25 12.53
C MET A 99 -13.65 1.76 11.54
N LEU A 100 -14.05 0.94 10.56
CA LEU A 100 -13.12 0.51 9.50
C LEU A 100 -12.55 1.69 8.71
N ALA A 101 -13.39 2.67 8.36
CA ALA A 101 -12.92 3.87 7.65
C ALA A 101 -11.88 4.65 8.46
N ARG A 102 -12.09 4.81 9.77
CA ARG A 102 -11.11 5.46 10.66
C ARG A 102 -9.80 4.69 10.76
N LEU A 103 -9.87 3.37 10.91
CA LEU A 103 -8.67 2.52 10.95
C LEU A 103 -7.86 2.58 9.65
N GLU A 104 -8.54 2.64 8.50
CA GLU A 104 -7.87 2.83 7.21
C GLU A 104 -7.20 4.20 7.13
N GLU A 105 -7.86 5.26 7.57
CA GLU A 105 -7.32 6.63 7.60
C GLU A 105 -6.10 6.71 8.53
N GLU A 106 -6.22 6.23 9.77
CA GLU A 106 -5.11 6.18 10.73
C GLU A 106 -3.92 5.36 10.20
N ARG A 107 -4.18 4.24 9.53
CA ARG A 107 -3.12 3.42 8.90
C ARG A 107 -2.41 4.16 7.79
N VAL A 108 -3.15 4.85 6.92
CA VAL A 108 -2.58 5.64 5.83
C VAL A 108 -1.77 6.80 6.38
N GLU A 109 -2.29 7.52 7.38
CA GLU A 109 -1.56 8.62 8.02
C GLU A 109 -0.30 8.14 8.75
N GLY A 110 -0.39 7.05 9.50
CA GLY A 110 0.76 6.42 10.15
C GLY A 110 1.82 5.97 9.14
N GLY A 111 1.41 5.36 8.04
CA GLY A 111 2.30 4.98 6.94
C GLY A 111 2.99 6.19 6.30
N ARG A 112 2.26 7.28 6.07
CA ARG A 112 2.83 8.55 5.57
C ARG A 112 3.87 9.10 6.53
N ALA A 113 3.58 9.12 7.83
CA ALA A 113 4.52 9.62 8.83
C ALA A 113 5.82 8.81 8.85
N VAL A 114 5.74 7.48 8.79
CA VAL A 114 6.92 6.60 8.73
C VAL A 114 7.75 6.86 7.48
N ILE A 115 7.12 6.99 6.31
CA ILE A 115 7.86 7.26 5.06
C ILE A 115 8.49 8.65 5.08
N ARG A 116 7.80 9.68 5.57
CA ARG A 116 8.40 11.01 5.74
C ARG A 116 9.62 10.97 6.66
N ALA A 117 9.49 10.36 7.82
CA ALA A 117 10.62 10.22 8.75
C ALA A 117 11.80 9.46 8.11
N GLN A 118 11.53 8.43 7.31
CA GLN A 118 12.57 7.69 6.58
C GLN A 118 13.24 8.55 5.50
N GLU A 119 12.48 9.35 4.74
CA GLU A 119 13.06 10.24 3.73
C GLU A 119 13.82 11.42 4.35
N GLU A 120 13.32 11.98 5.46
CA GLU A 120 14.02 13.00 6.25
C GLU A 120 15.36 12.46 6.79
N GLU A 121 15.36 11.25 7.33
CA GLU A 121 16.58 10.61 7.81
C GLU A 121 17.56 10.31 6.66
N ARG A 122 17.10 9.86 5.51
CA ARG A 122 17.92 9.70 4.31
C ARG A 122 18.52 11.02 3.84
N ALA A 123 17.72 12.09 3.87
CA ALA A 123 18.19 13.43 3.52
C ALA A 123 19.27 13.92 4.50
N ARG A 124 19.05 13.71 5.80
CA ARG A 124 20.03 14.06 6.85
C ARG A 124 21.34 13.30 6.67
N ILE A 125 21.26 11.96 6.49
CA ILE A 125 22.46 11.13 6.26
C ILE A 125 23.20 11.57 5.00
N ALA A 126 22.50 11.88 3.91
CA ALA A 126 23.13 12.36 2.68
C ALA A 126 23.85 13.70 2.89
N GLN A 127 23.27 14.60 3.67
CA GLN A 127 23.87 15.88 4.02
C GLN A 127 25.11 15.69 4.89
N ASP A 128 25.02 14.88 5.95
CA ASP A 128 26.14 14.58 6.85
C ASP A 128 27.32 13.97 6.06
N LEU A 129 27.03 13.02 5.14
CA LEU A 129 28.04 12.44 4.26
C LEU A 129 28.66 13.49 3.33
N HIS A 130 27.87 14.38 2.78
CA HIS A 130 28.37 15.42 1.89
C HIS A 130 29.26 16.42 2.63
N ASP A 131 28.85 16.88 3.80
CA ASP A 131 29.51 17.97 4.51
C ASP A 131 30.74 17.47 5.30
N GLU A 132 30.60 16.43 6.11
CA GLU A 132 31.69 15.97 6.98
C GLU A 132 32.73 15.12 6.23
N VAL A 133 32.27 14.11 5.47
CA VAL A 133 33.19 13.17 4.84
C VAL A 133 33.88 13.80 3.64
N ASN A 134 33.15 14.60 2.84
CA ASN A 134 33.71 15.28 1.69
C ASN A 134 34.76 16.32 2.10
N GLN A 135 34.52 17.08 3.18
CA GLN A 135 35.49 18.02 3.75
C GLN A 135 36.74 17.30 4.27
N ALA A 136 36.57 16.18 4.99
CA ALA A 136 37.70 15.40 5.51
C ALA A 136 38.58 14.84 4.38
N LEU A 137 37.96 14.22 3.37
CA LEU A 137 38.66 13.68 2.19
C LEU A 137 39.34 14.77 1.37
N THR A 138 38.72 15.93 1.19
CA THR A 138 39.32 17.07 0.52
C THR A 138 40.57 17.57 1.29
N ALA A 139 40.49 17.66 2.61
CA ALA A 139 41.64 18.04 3.43
C ALA A 139 42.79 17.02 3.35
N ILE A 140 42.48 15.71 3.31
CA ILE A 140 43.48 14.65 3.13
C ILE A 140 44.12 14.76 1.74
N LEU A 141 43.34 14.95 0.67
CA LEU A 141 43.88 15.13 -0.68
C LEU A 141 44.79 16.32 -0.80
N LEU A 142 44.43 17.47 -0.21
CA LEU A 142 45.27 18.68 -0.20
C LEU A 142 46.58 18.46 0.53
N ARG A 143 46.56 17.75 1.68
CA ARG A 143 47.78 17.39 2.42
C ARG A 143 48.67 16.42 1.65
N LEU A 144 48.09 15.43 0.96
CA LEU A 144 48.83 14.52 0.13
C LEU A 144 49.45 15.23 -1.07
N GLN A 145 48.76 16.20 -1.67
CA GLN A 145 49.30 17.03 -2.76
C GLN A 145 50.48 17.85 -2.28
N ALA A 146 50.37 18.52 -1.12
CA ALA A 146 51.44 19.27 -0.53
C ALA A 146 52.68 18.39 -0.21
N ALA A 147 52.47 17.22 0.39
CA ALA A 147 53.51 16.26 0.67
C ALA A 147 54.22 15.76 -0.59
N ALA A 148 53.52 15.58 -1.71
CA ALA A 148 54.09 15.08 -2.95
C ALA A 148 55.10 16.07 -3.62
N LEU A 149 55.13 17.34 -3.22
CA LEU A 149 56.05 18.34 -3.74
C LEU A 149 57.47 18.16 -3.18
N ASP A 150 57.61 17.68 -1.94
CA ASP A 150 58.88 17.64 -1.18
C ASP A 150 59.48 16.23 -1.01
N VAL A 151 58.90 15.20 -1.68
CA VAL A 151 59.38 13.81 -1.50
C VAL A 151 60.36 13.34 -2.59
N PRO A 152 61.25 12.39 -2.26
CA PRO A 152 62.09 11.74 -3.23
C PRO A 152 61.28 10.99 -4.31
N PRO A 153 61.87 10.85 -5.55
CA PRO A 153 61.16 10.25 -6.69
C PRO A 153 60.55 8.87 -6.43
N GLY A 154 61.16 8.05 -5.56
CA GLY A 154 60.66 6.70 -5.24
C GLY A 154 59.36 6.68 -4.41
N LEU A 155 59.09 7.72 -3.65
CA LEU A 155 57.86 7.83 -2.84
C LEU A 155 56.73 8.56 -3.56
N ARG A 156 57.00 9.22 -4.68
CA ARG A 156 55.97 9.95 -5.44
C ARG A 156 54.92 9.03 -6.05
N SER A 157 55.33 7.83 -6.50
CA SER A 157 54.41 6.83 -7.04
C SER A 157 53.43 6.32 -5.99
N GLU A 158 53.87 6.04 -4.77
CA GLU A 158 53.03 5.60 -3.66
C GLU A 158 52.04 6.69 -3.23
N LEU A 159 52.49 7.94 -3.13
CA LEU A 159 51.62 9.08 -2.81
C LEU A 159 50.55 9.29 -3.89
N LYS A 160 50.91 9.13 -5.17
CA LYS A 160 49.96 9.23 -6.29
C LYS A 160 48.92 8.11 -6.24
N GLU A 161 49.28 6.90 -5.87
CA GLU A 161 48.37 5.78 -5.67
C GLU A 161 47.38 6.05 -4.53
N ILE A 162 47.86 6.57 -3.39
CA ILE A 162 47.00 6.95 -2.26
C ILE A 162 46.05 8.09 -2.66
N GLN A 163 46.51 9.08 -3.43
CA GLN A 163 45.65 10.15 -3.95
C GLN A 163 44.54 9.59 -4.85
N THR A 164 44.88 8.63 -5.73
CA THR A 164 43.90 8.00 -6.61
C THR A 164 42.84 7.25 -5.81
N LEU A 165 43.25 6.46 -4.81
CA LEU A 165 42.33 5.75 -3.91
C LEU A 165 41.43 6.70 -3.13
N ALA A 166 41.97 7.80 -2.60
CA ALA A 166 41.19 8.81 -1.86
C ALA A 166 40.17 9.51 -2.78
N THR A 167 40.55 9.80 -4.02
CA THR A 167 39.65 10.39 -5.01
C THR A 167 38.52 9.41 -5.39
N GLN A 168 38.86 8.16 -5.60
CA GLN A 168 37.86 7.11 -5.88
C GLN A 168 36.87 6.93 -4.71
N ALA A 169 37.36 6.89 -3.47
CA ALA A 169 36.51 6.81 -2.29
C ALA A 169 35.56 8.01 -2.18
N MET A 170 36.04 9.22 -2.52
CA MET A 170 35.20 10.42 -2.54
C MET A 170 34.11 10.34 -3.60
N GLU A 171 34.41 9.85 -4.80
CA GLU A 171 33.41 9.65 -5.87
C GLU A 171 32.35 8.60 -5.51
N GLU A 172 32.76 7.50 -4.86
CA GLU A 172 31.85 6.48 -4.36
C GLU A 172 30.91 7.02 -3.30
N LEU A 173 31.44 7.83 -2.35
CA LEU A 173 30.62 8.47 -1.31
C LEU A 173 29.63 9.50 -1.88
N LEU A 174 30.05 10.32 -2.82
CA LEU A 174 29.17 11.25 -3.52
C LEU A 174 28.06 10.52 -4.29
N THR A 175 28.37 9.37 -4.86
CA THR A 175 27.38 8.52 -5.54
C THR A 175 26.38 7.94 -4.54
N LEU A 176 26.86 7.51 -3.35
CA LEU A 176 26.00 7.02 -2.27
C LEU A 176 25.08 8.13 -1.74
N ALA A 177 25.62 9.32 -1.48
CA ALA A 177 24.85 10.47 -1.02
C ALA A 177 23.73 10.85 -2.03
N ARG A 178 24.03 10.88 -3.33
CA ARG A 178 23.03 11.11 -4.39
C ARG A 178 21.96 10.01 -4.44
N THR A 179 22.31 8.77 -4.09
CA THR A 179 21.34 7.66 -4.02
C THR A 179 20.41 7.83 -2.83
N LEU A 180 20.92 8.36 -1.70
CA LEU A 180 20.13 8.61 -0.50
C LEU A 180 19.20 9.81 -0.65
N ARG A 181 19.67 10.92 -1.22
CA ARG A 181 18.86 12.14 -1.46
C ARG A 181 18.86 12.50 -2.94
N PRO A 182 17.68 12.49 -3.60
CA PRO A 182 17.57 12.90 -4.99
C PRO A 182 17.56 14.43 -5.12
N THR A 183 18.71 15.11 -4.84
CA THR A 183 18.84 16.57 -4.99
C THR A 183 18.43 17.05 -6.38
N ALA A 184 18.63 16.23 -7.40
CA ALA A 184 18.15 16.50 -8.75
C ALA A 184 16.62 16.67 -8.85
N LEU A 185 15.85 16.05 -7.94
CA LEU A 185 14.39 16.22 -7.87
C LEU A 185 14.04 17.59 -7.30
N ASP A 186 14.73 18.00 -6.22
CA ASP A 186 14.49 19.27 -5.54
C ASP A 186 14.88 20.47 -6.46
N ASP A 187 16.01 20.34 -7.20
CA ASP A 187 16.57 21.42 -7.99
C ASP A 187 15.94 21.56 -9.40
N HIS A 188 15.55 20.46 -10.03
CA HIS A 188 15.20 20.43 -11.45
C HIS A 188 13.84 19.79 -11.74
N GLY A 189 13.17 19.25 -10.75
CA GLY A 189 11.88 18.55 -10.87
C GLY A 189 11.98 17.13 -11.43
N LEU A 190 10.84 16.45 -11.50
CA LEU A 190 10.74 15.01 -11.74
C LEU A 190 11.34 14.55 -13.08
N VAL A 191 11.02 15.25 -14.18
CA VAL A 191 11.40 14.79 -15.53
C VAL A 191 12.92 14.80 -15.74
N PRO A 192 13.64 15.90 -15.45
CA PRO A 192 15.11 15.89 -15.53
C PRO A 192 15.76 14.92 -14.54
N ALA A 193 15.21 14.77 -13.34
CA ALA A 193 15.72 13.83 -12.35
C ALA A 193 15.61 12.38 -12.83
N LEU A 194 14.48 11.96 -13.41
CA LEU A 194 14.31 10.63 -13.99
C LEU A 194 15.22 10.41 -15.20
N ALA A 195 15.33 11.40 -16.09
CA ALA A 195 16.22 11.30 -17.24
C ALA A 195 17.68 11.09 -16.84
N SER A 196 18.16 11.89 -15.87
CA SER A 196 19.51 11.75 -15.32
C SER A 196 19.73 10.41 -14.63
N GLN A 197 18.74 9.93 -13.86
CA GLN A 197 18.79 8.63 -13.18
C GLN A 197 18.93 7.48 -14.18
N VAL A 198 18.17 7.49 -15.28
CA VAL A 198 18.20 6.45 -16.31
C VAL A 198 19.51 6.51 -17.11
N SER A 199 20.02 7.71 -17.43
CA SER A 199 21.31 7.85 -18.11
C SER A 199 22.46 7.31 -17.27
N ASN A 200 22.56 7.76 -16.01
CA ASN A 200 23.58 7.32 -15.05
C ASN A 200 23.51 5.80 -14.79
N PHE A 201 22.30 5.23 -14.79
CA PHE A 201 22.11 3.80 -14.69
C PHE A 201 22.74 3.06 -15.87
N GLY A 202 22.47 3.50 -17.10
CA GLY A 202 23.04 2.90 -18.32
C GLY A 202 24.56 2.98 -18.36
N GLU A 203 25.13 4.15 -18.06
CA GLU A 203 26.57 4.39 -18.03
C GLU A 203 27.30 3.49 -17.03
N ARG A 204 26.73 3.31 -15.85
CA ARG A 204 27.33 2.53 -14.76
C ARG A 204 27.21 1.03 -14.93
N THR A 205 26.10 0.56 -15.50
CA THR A 205 25.80 -0.88 -15.58
C THR A 205 26.08 -1.48 -16.95
N GLY A 206 26.22 -0.67 -18.00
CA GLY A 206 26.30 -1.12 -19.38
C GLY A 206 24.97 -1.63 -19.95
N ILE A 207 23.89 -1.62 -19.18
CA ILE A 207 22.55 -2.01 -19.64
C ILE A 207 21.98 -0.88 -20.50
N ARG A 208 21.49 -1.20 -21.68
CA ARG A 208 20.87 -0.23 -22.57
C ARG A 208 19.61 0.36 -21.92
N SER A 209 19.66 1.63 -21.56
CA SER A 209 18.58 2.31 -20.84
C SER A 209 18.02 3.47 -21.65
N THR A 210 16.68 3.61 -21.65
CA THR A 210 16.00 4.69 -22.36
C THR A 210 14.92 5.31 -21.48
N PHE A 211 14.81 6.64 -21.55
CA PHE A 211 13.73 7.39 -20.90
C PHE A 211 12.89 8.10 -21.95
N HIS A 212 11.58 7.94 -21.88
CA HIS A 212 10.62 8.60 -22.77
C HIS A 212 9.54 9.30 -21.96
N ARG A 213 9.22 10.53 -22.35
CA ARG A 213 8.12 11.30 -21.79
C ARG A 213 7.03 11.48 -22.86
N HIS A 214 5.77 11.28 -22.47
CA HIS A 214 4.59 11.47 -23.30
C HIS A 214 3.59 12.41 -22.61
N GLY A 215 3.27 13.52 -23.24
CA GLY A 215 2.36 14.55 -22.74
C GLY A 215 3.00 15.53 -21.74
N GLU A 216 2.22 16.52 -21.32
CA GLU A 216 2.60 17.47 -20.28
C GLU A 216 2.15 16.93 -18.91
N LEU A 217 3.04 16.96 -17.91
CA LEU A 217 2.73 16.54 -16.58
C LEU A 217 1.79 17.56 -15.91
N PRO A 218 0.73 17.11 -15.24
CA PRO A 218 -0.03 17.96 -14.36
C PRO A 218 0.84 18.43 -13.18
N ALA A 219 0.36 19.42 -12.44
CA ALA A 219 1.02 19.80 -11.19
C ALA A 219 0.94 18.62 -10.21
N LEU A 220 2.07 17.99 -9.94
CA LEU A 220 2.23 16.93 -8.95
C LEU A 220 2.75 17.53 -7.65
N SER A 221 2.24 17.05 -6.52
CA SER A 221 2.81 17.40 -5.22
C SER A 221 4.24 16.86 -5.08
N ASP A 222 5.01 17.40 -4.14
CA ASP A 222 6.37 16.93 -3.86
C ASP A 222 6.38 15.46 -3.44
N GLU A 223 5.37 15.04 -2.67
CA GLU A 223 5.20 13.64 -2.26
C GLU A 223 4.95 12.71 -3.47
N GLU A 224 4.11 13.13 -4.42
CA GLU A 224 3.83 12.37 -5.64
C GLU A 224 5.07 12.25 -6.53
N GLN A 225 5.82 13.34 -6.70
CA GLN A 225 7.06 13.35 -7.47
C GLN A 225 8.11 12.44 -6.83
N LEU A 226 8.25 12.49 -5.50
CA LEU A 226 9.17 11.64 -4.76
C LEU A 226 8.81 10.15 -4.89
N VAL A 227 7.53 9.80 -4.81
CA VAL A 227 7.09 8.40 -4.97
C VAL A 227 7.38 7.89 -6.38
N LEU A 228 7.10 8.67 -7.43
CA LEU A 228 7.43 8.32 -8.82
C LEU A 228 8.94 8.10 -8.98
N TYR A 229 9.76 8.99 -8.44
CA TYR A 229 11.21 8.89 -8.48
C TYR A 229 11.72 7.64 -7.74
N ARG A 230 11.22 7.36 -6.52
CA ARG A 230 11.63 6.20 -5.71
C ARG A 230 11.21 4.88 -6.35
N VAL A 231 10.03 4.82 -6.98
CA VAL A 231 9.60 3.62 -7.71
C VAL A 231 10.52 3.36 -8.91
N ALA A 232 10.92 4.40 -9.65
CA ALA A 232 11.90 4.24 -10.73
C ALA A 232 13.26 3.75 -10.17
N GLN A 233 13.75 4.34 -9.09
CA GLN A 233 15.00 3.98 -8.43
C GLN A 233 15.03 2.51 -7.99
N GLU A 234 14.00 2.07 -7.27
CA GLU A 234 13.87 0.70 -6.80
C GLU A 234 13.74 -0.30 -7.96
N SER A 235 12.98 0.08 -9.00
CA SER A 235 12.83 -0.75 -10.20
C SER A 235 14.16 -0.94 -10.92
N LEU A 236 14.94 0.11 -11.10
CA LEU A 236 16.28 0.04 -11.71
C LEU A 236 17.26 -0.77 -10.85
N SER A 237 17.19 -0.64 -9.51
CA SER A 237 17.96 -1.46 -8.59
C SER A 237 17.61 -2.96 -8.73
N ASN A 238 16.33 -3.28 -8.83
CA ASN A 238 15.86 -4.66 -9.04
C ASN A 238 16.35 -5.22 -10.39
N VAL A 239 16.43 -4.40 -11.43
CA VAL A 239 16.98 -4.81 -12.73
C VAL A 239 18.44 -5.27 -12.56
N VAL A 240 19.28 -4.49 -11.88
CA VAL A 240 20.70 -4.87 -11.65
C VAL A 240 20.83 -6.14 -10.82
N GLN A 241 20.05 -6.23 -9.74
CA GLN A 241 20.24 -7.30 -8.76
C GLN A 241 19.62 -8.64 -9.19
N HIS A 242 18.59 -8.60 -10.04
CA HIS A 242 17.73 -9.76 -10.20
C HIS A 242 17.35 -10.13 -11.64
N SER A 243 17.44 -9.19 -12.60
CA SER A 243 16.79 -9.44 -13.89
C SER A 243 17.69 -10.08 -14.94
N GLN A 244 19.01 -9.87 -14.89
CA GLN A 244 19.94 -10.21 -15.97
C GLN A 244 19.52 -9.58 -17.34
N ALA A 245 18.86 -8.43 -17.29
CA ALA A 245 18.36 -7.75 -18.47
C ALA A 245 19.49 -7.16 -19.32
N SER A 246 19.26 -7.07 -20.62
CA SER A 246 20.12 -6.36 -21.57
C SER A 246 19.62 -4.95 -21.87
N ALA A 247 18.34 -4.69 -21.61
CA ALA A 247 17.72 -3.39 -21.84
C ALA A 247 16.63 -3.09 -20.78
N VAL A 248 16.51 -1.78 -20.44
CA VAL A 248 15.43 -1.25 -19.63
C VAL A 248 14.87 0.00 -20.28
N ARG A 249 13.55 0.12 -20.22
CA ARG A 249 12.82 1.29 -20.71
C ARG A 249 12.00 1.90 -19.59
N VAL A 250 12.14 3.21 -19.40
CA VAL A 250 11.36 4.00 -18.46
C VAL A 250 10.50 4.99 -19.26
N GLU A 251 9.21 4.95 -19.05
CA GLU A 251 8.23 5.79 -19.72
C GLU A 251 7.39 6.54 -18.70
N LEU A 252 7.29 7.86 -18.84
CA LEU A 252 6.41 8.72 -18.04
C LEU A 252 5.36 9.33 -18.97
N SER A 253 4.11 8.93 -18.78
CA SER A 253 2.97 9.37 -19.59
C SER A 253 1.96 10.13 -18.74
N SER A 254 1.39 11.20 -19.29
CA SER A 254 0.33 12.01 -18.66
C SER A 254 -0.90 12.11 -19.56
N ILE A 255 -1.12 11.17 -20.45
CA ILE A 255 -2.29 11.15 -21.33
C ILE A 255 -3.46 10.55 -20.52
N GLY A 256 -4.34 11.43 -20.03
CA GLY A 256 -5.48 11.07 -19.19
C GLY A 256 -5.13 10.87 -17.70
N ARG A 257 -4.10 10.09 -17.39
CA ARG A 257 -3.57 9.86 -16.03
C ARG A 257 -2.06 9.87 -16.07
N THR A 258 -1.44 10.23 -14.96
CA THR A 258 0.02 10.10 -14.85
C THR A 258 0.37 8.64 -14.60
N VAL A 259 1.15 8.07 -15.52
CA VAL A 259 1.61 6.67 -15.47
C VAL A 259 3.11 6.64 -15.63
N LEU A 260 3.79 6.06 -14.66
CA LEU A 260 5.21 5.68 -14.78
C LEU A 260 5.29 4.19 -15.07
N ARG A 261 5.94 3.83 -16.18
CA ARG A 261 6.14 2.43 -16.57
C ARG A 261 7.63 2.15 -16.72
N ILE A 262 8.09 1.08 -16.07
CA ILE A 262 9.46 0.58 -16.16
C ILE A 262 9.37 -0.85 -16.66
N ARG A 263 10.06 -1.13 -17.78
CA ARG A 263 10.06 -2.46 -18.40
C ARG A 263 11.50 -2.90 -18.66
N ASP A 264 11.85 -4.08 -18.21
CA ASP A 264 13.09 -4.79 -18.55
C ASP A 264 12.80 -6.03 -19.40
N ASP A 265 13.83 -6.48 -20.11
CA ASP A 265 13.84 -7.69 -20.93
C ASP A 265 14.51 -8.88 -20.23
N GLY A 266 14.54 -8.89 -18.91
CA GLY A 266 15.28 -9.87 -18.13
C GLY A 266 14.57 -11.21 -17.94
N CYS A 267 15.07 -12.01 -16.98
CA CYS A 267 14.56 -13.36 -16.72
C CYS A 267 13.14 -13.40 -16.14
N GLY A 268 12.59 -12.28 -15.67
CA GLY A 268 11.28 -12.24 -15.03
C GLY A 268 11.15 -13.15 -13.82
N PHE A 269 9.96 -13.24 -13.28
CA PHE A 269 9.63 -14.12 -12.16
C PHE A 269 8.14 -14.45 -12.12
N ALA A 270 7.77 -15.55 -11.43
CA ALA A 270 6.37 -15.84 -11.12
C ALA A 270 5.94 -15.01 -9.91
N PRO A 271 4.95 -14.10 -10.05
CA PRO A 271 4.41 -13.37 -8.91
C PRO A 271 3.68 -14.33 -7.98
N ASP A 272 4.26 -14.63 -6.82
CA ASP A 272 3.58 -15.44 -5.81
C ASP A 272 2.50 -14.60 -5.13
N LYS A 273 1.23 -15.05 -5.27
CA LYS A 273 0.07 -14.37 -4.66
C LYS A 273 0.02 -14.52 -3.13
N ARG A 274 0.80 -15.43 -2.55
CA ARG A 274 0.75 -15.81 -1.13
C ARG A 274 1.95 -15.35 -0.31
N ALA A 275 3.10 -15.18 -0.90
CA ALA A 275 4.25 -14.59 -0.22
C ALA A 275 4.12 -13.07 -0.33
N GLY A 276 4.04 -12.38 0.79
CA GLY A 276 4.20 -10.93 0.85
C GLY A 276 5.46 -10.58 0.05
N GLY A 277 5.25 -9.98 -1.14
CA GLY A 277 6.26 -9.87 -2.20
C GLY A 277 7.60 -9.41 -1.67
N ARG A 278 8.69 -9.75 -2.39
CA ARG A 278 10.05 -9.29 -2.09
C ARG A 278 9.99 -7.87 -1.55
N LEU A 279 10.66 -7.59 -0.44
CA LEU A 279 10.60 -6.34 0.35
C LEU A 279 10.50 -5.06 -0.51
N GLY A 280 11.21 -5.00 -1.64
CA GLY A 280 11.20 -3.86 -2.56
C GLY A 280 9.84 -3.61 -3.24
N VAL A 281 9.19 -4.66 -3.76
CA VAL A 281 7.87 -4.54 -4.42
C VAL A 281 6.79 -4.16 -3.42
N SER A 282 6.82 -4.71 -2.21
CA SER A 282 5.88 -4.35 -1.14
C SER A 282 6.03 -2.89 -0.74
N GLY A 283 7.27 -2.43 -0.54
CA GLY A 283 7.55 -1.02 -0.22
C GLY A 283 7.13 -0.04 -1.33
N MET A 284 7.29 -0.43 -2.61
CA MET A 284 6.79 0.37 -3.73
C MET A 284 5.26 0.46 -3.74
N ARG A 285 4.54 -0.64 -3.44
CA ARG A 285 3.08 -0.64 -3.35
C ARG A 285 2.56 0.23 -2.21
N GLU A 286 3.19 0.13 -1.05
CA GLU A 286 2.83 0.97 0.10
C GLU A 286 3.01 2.45 -0.20
N ARG A 287 4.16 2.85 -0.75
CA ARG A 287 4.40 4.24 -1.18
C ARG A 287 3.37 4.71 -2.20
N ALA A 288 3.03 3.88 -3.19
CA ALA A 288 2.01 4.22 -4.18
C ALA A 288 0.64 4.51 -3.53
N LEU A 289 0.22 3.65 -2.59
CA LEU A 289 -1.06 3.81 -1.87
C LEU A 289 -1.13 5.12 -1.06
N LEU A 290 -0.02 5.56 -0.48
CA LEU A 290 0.02 6.78 0.33
C LEU A 290 -0.28 8.05 -0.45
N VAL A 291 0.02 8.06 -1.75
CA VAL A 291 -0.29 9.17 -2.67
C VAL A 291 -1.52 8.89 -3.52
N GLY A 292 -2.37 7.93 -3.12
CA GLY A 292 -3.59 7.58 -3.85
C GLY A 292 -3.33 6.88 -5.20
N GLY A 293 -2.10 6.44 -5.44
CA GLY A 293 -1.69 5.71 -6.64
C GLY A 293 -1.91 4.21 -6.53
N ARG A 294 -1.76 3.53 -7.66
CA ARG A 294 -1.81 2.06 -7.76
C ARG A 294 -0.58 1.54 -8.48
N LEU A 295 0.11 0.58 -7.86
CA LEU A 295 1.26 -0.11 -8.47
C LEU A 295 0.87 -1.52 -8.93
N ASN A 296 1.07 -1.79 -10.20
CA ASN A 296 0.92 -3.11 -10.81
C ASN A 296 2.29 -3.66 -11.21
N VAL A 297 2.46 -4.97 -11.07
CA VAL A 297 3.66 -5.68 -11.50
C VAL A 297 3.23 -6.82 -12.41
N PHE A 298 3.75 -6.80 -13.62
CA PHE A 298 3.55 -7.83 -14.63
C PHE A 298 4.89 -8.51 -14.88
N SER A 299 4.99 -9.79 -14.59
CA SER A 299 6.21 -10.57 -14.80
C SER A 299 5.87 -12.03 -15.04
N ALA A 300 6.60 -12.66 -15.92
CA ALA A 300 6.58 -14.11 -16.11
C ALA A 300 8.00 -14.61 -16.36
N PRO A 301 8.33 -15.85 -15.97
CA PRO A 301 9.64 -16.42 -16.23
C PRO A 301 10.00 -16.36 -17.72
N GLY A 302 11.12 -15.72 -18.06
CA GLY A 302 11.60 -15.53 -19.42
C GLY A 302 11.00 -14.34 -20.20
N GLU A 303 10.04 -13.60 -19.63
CA GLU A 303 9.35 -12.49 -20.33
C GLU A 303 9.74 -11.10 -19.79
N GLY A 304 10.68 -11.03 -18.85
CA GLY A 304 11.06 -9.79 -18.18
C GLY A 304 10.04 -9.32 -17.15
N THR A 305 10.19 -8.07 -16.71
CA THR A 305 9.28 -7.46 -15.74
C THR A 305 8.82 -6.09 -16.22
N THR A 306 7.53 -5.81 -15.98
CA THR A 306 6.95 -4.47 -16.16
C THR A 306 6.36 -4.01 -14.84
N ILE A 307 6.84 -2.88 -14.33
CA ILE A 307 6.28 -2.17 -13.18
C ILE A 307 5.53 -0.96 -13.72
N GLU A 308 4.28 -0.81 -13.30
CA GLU A 308 3.42 0.29 -13.71
C GLU A 308 2.82 0.95 -12.47
N LEU A 309 3.17 2.22 -12.26
CA LEU A 309 2.59 3.08 -11.23
C LEU A 309 1.63 4.04 -11.91
N THR A 310 0.35 3.96 -11.57
CA THR A 310 -0.69 4.89 -12.01
C THR A 310 -1.05 5.80 -10.84
N MET A 311 -0.94 7.11 -11.05
CA MET A 311 -1.41 8.09 -10.06
C MET A 311 -2.92 8.25 -10.17
N GLY A 312 -3.60 8.48 -9.03
CA GLY A 312 -5.01 8.82 -9.01
C GLY A 312 -5.27 10.09 -9.84
N ALA A 313 -6.44 10.20 -10.44
CA ALA A 313 -6.89 11.48 -10.99
C ALA A 313 -7.15 12.40 -9.78
N SER A 314 -6.44 13.54 -9.73
CA SER A 314 -6.72 14.62 -8.80
C SER A 314 -8.11 15.18 -9.05
#